data_9f9d51af2470cc225872b3101187c901
#
_entry.id   9f9d51af2470cc225872b3101187c901
#
_cell.length_a   1.000
_cell.length_b   1.000
_cell.length_c   1.000
_cell.angle_alpha   90.00
_cell.angle_beta   90.00
_cell.angle_gamma   90.00
#
_symmetry.space_group_name_H-M   'P 1'
#
loop_
_entity.id
_entity.type
_entity.pdbx_description
1 polymer ?
#
loop_
_entity_poly.entity_id
_entity_poly.type
_entity_poly.pdbx_seq_one_letter_code
_entity_poly.pdbx_strand_id
1 'polypeptide(L)'
;MIERAMSWLTEGERSTYGVAVTRIMIGFVVSSQLLLNWPDRSYTWGEGSRWNETVADVKGYPEIFGLFRALGGWQWDIAYLLVVLSGIALMVGVFTRITTITTVILWTSVYVANPYVGSGGDAVLRMVLFYLCFTNAGKVWSVDAWLQDRRGPRPRMAPPWVSATLHNLAVVLMIHQIVMVYVGSALWKVQSPVWRDGTAVYGPLQTEAYSPWNDVLHPIPATAVPSAPRRRCSPYWIRPLP
;
A
#
# COMPACT_ATOMS: atom_id res chain seq x y z
N MET A 1 0.49 5.44 -35.50
CA MET A 1 0.08 5.40 -34.06
C MET A 1 1.10 4.64 -33.23
N ILE A 2 1.51 3.45 -33.63
CA ILE A 2 2.51 2.61 -32.92
C ILE A 2 3.86 3.32 -32.79
N GLU A 3 4.37 3.94 -33.85
CA GLU A 3 5.65 4.68 -33.82
C GLU A 3 5.65 5.82 -32.78
N ARG A 4 4.55 6.57 -32.67
CA ARG A 4 4.40 7.63 -31.65
C ARG A 4 4.37 7.07 -30.24
N ALA A 5 3.76 5.91 -30.04
CA ALA A 5 3.75 5.24 -28.73
C ALA A 5 5.15 4.70 -28.39
N MET A 6 5.86 4.16 -29.35
CA MET A 6 7.23 3.69 -29.19
C MET A 6 8.19 4.86 -28.88
N SER A 7 8.13 5.95 -29.65
CA SER A 7 8.96 7.13 -29.38
C SER A 7 8.63 7.75 -28.02
N TRP A 8 7.35 7.78 -27.63
CA TRP A 8 6.94 8.26 -26.29
C TRP A 8 7.54 7.44 -25.16
N LEU A 9 7.66 6.12 -25.32
CA LEU A 9 8.26 5.23 -24.32
C LEU A 9 9.78 5.34 -24.26
N THR A 10 10.47 5.55 -25.38
CA THR A 10 11.92 5.43 -25.49
C THR A 10 12.68 6.77 -25.42
N GLU A 11 12.02 7.87 -25.80
CA GLU A 11 12.64 9.21 -25.94
C GLU A 11 12.61 10.03 -24.62
N GLY A 12 13.21 9.48 -23.57
CA GLY A 12 13.37 10.19 -22.31
C GLY A 12 12.38 9.80 -21.23
N GLU A 13 12.73 10.15 -20.00
CA GLU A 13 11.97 9.80 -18.80
C GLU A 13 10.90 10.85 -18.54
N ARG A 14 9.66 10.42 -18.50
CA ARG A 14 8.47 11.25 -18.32
C ARG A 14 8.07 11.33 -16.84
N SER A 15 7.35 12.39 -16.46
CA SER A 15 6.76 12.54 -15.10
C SER A 15 7.74 12.35 -13.95
N THR A 16 9.00 12.76 -14.11
CA THR A 16 10.05 12.58 -13.10
C THR A 16 9.71 13.25 -11.77
N TYR A 17 9.05 14.42 -11.78
CA TYR A 17 8.55 15.09 -10.56
C TYR A 17 7.41 14.31 -9.91
N GLY A 18 6.47 13.78 -10.69
CA GLY A 18 5.39 12.94 -10.17
C GLY A 18 5.92 11.69 -9.47
N VAL A 19 6.92 11.03 -10.07
CA VAL A 19 7.58 9.87 -9.47
C VAL A 19 8.34 10.25 -8.19
N ALA A 20 8.99 11.43 -8.15
CA ALA A 20 9.64 11.92 -6.95
C ALA A 20 8.65 12.18 -5.81
N VAL A 21 7.51 12.82 -6.09
CA VAL A 21 6.41 13.01 -5.12
C VAL A 21 5.89 11.66 -4.63
N THR A 22 5.61 10.72 -5.53
CA THR A 22 5.15 9.37 -5.18
C THR A 22 6.14 8.68 -4.23
N ARG A 23 7.44 8.74 -4.51
CA ARG A 23 8.49 8.21 -3.65
C ARG A 23 8.46 8.83 -2.25
N ILE A 24 8.38 10.17 -2.16
CA ILE A 24 8.33 10.90 -0.89
C ILE A 24 7.10 10.49 -0.10
N MET A 25 5.93 10.49 -0.73
CA MET A 25 4.67 10.13 -0.08
C MET A 25 4.66 8.69 0.43
N ILE A 26 5.16 7.74 -0.38
CA ILE A 26 5.26 6.34 0.04
C ILE A 26 6.21 6.18 1.22
N GLY A 27 7.40 6.80 1.16
CA GLY A 27 8.35 6.77 2.28
C GLY A 27 7.74 7.36 3.56
N PHE A 28 7.00 8.46 3.44
CA PHE A 28 6.27 9.07 4.54
C PHE A 28 5.19 8.14 5.10
N VAL A 29 4.34 7.54 4.25
CA VAL A 29 3.27 6.63 4.70
C VAL A 29 3.84 5.41 5.39
N VAL A 30 4.84 4.73 4.81
CA VAL A 30 5.49 3.56 5.41
C VAL A 30 6.06 3.91 6.79
N SER A 31 6.81 5.02 6.89
CA SER A 31 7.45 5.41 8.15
C SER A 31 6.43 5.84 9.20
N SER A 32 5.46 6.67 8.84
CA SER A 32 4.47 7.19 9.78
C SER A 32 3.55 6.08 10.29
N GLN A 33 3.09 5.18 9.42
CA GLN A 33 2.24 4.06 9.81
C GLN A 33 2.94 3.15 10.84
N LEU A 34 4.21 2.82 10.60
CA LEU A 34 4.96 2.00 11.54
C LEU A 34 5.31 2.74 12.84
N LEU A 35 5.65 4.03 12.78
CA LEU A 35 5.93 4.83 13.97
C LEU A 35 4.69 5.01 14.85
N LEU A 36 3.51 5.23 14.25
CA LEU A 36 2.25 5.34 14.97
C LEU A 36 1.86 4.02 15.65
N ASN A 37 2.17 2.89 15.02
CA ASN A 37 1.92 1.55 15.57
C ASN A 37 3.08 1.02 16.44
N TRP A 38 4.08 1.85 16.75
CA TRP A 38 5.23 1.44 17.57
C TRP A 38 4.86 0.84 18.92
N PRO A 39 3.92 1.42 19.71
CA PRO A 39 3.52 0.84 20.99
C PRO A 39 2.90 -0.54 20.86
N ASP A 40 2.09 -0.77 19.81
CA ASP A 40 1.28 -1.97 19.62
C ASP A 40 1.91 -2.95 18.60
N ARG A 41 3.15 -2.70 18.16
CA ARG A 41 3.81 -3.47 17.11
C ARG A 41 3.89 -4.98 17.38
N SER A 42 4.18 -5.36 18.63
CA SER A 42 4.25 -6.76 19.05
C SER A 42 2.89 -7.44 19.02
N TYR A 43 1.84 -6.73 19.44
CA TYR A 43 0.46 -7.22 19.39
C TYR A 43 -0.05 -7.32 17.95
N THR A 44 0.31 -6.37 17.10
CA THR A 44 -0.21 -6.28 15.72
C THR A 44 0.47 -7.27 14.78
N TRP A 45 1.80 -7.38 14.83
CA TRP A 45 2.58 -8.19 13.88
C TRP A 45 3.59 -9.15 14.51
N GLY A 46 3.85 -9.05 15.83
CA GLY A 46 4.86 -9.82 16.54
C GLY A 46 4.30 -11.04 17.26
N GLU A 47 5.14 -11.62 18.12
CA GLU A 47 4.82 -12.83 18.92
C GLU A 47 3.64 -12.64 19.87
N GLY A 48 3.34 -11.41 20.30
CA GLY A 48 2.17 -11.08 21.13
C GLY A 48 0.84 -11.11 20.36
N SER A 49 0.88 -11.32 19.05
CA SER A 49 -0.33 -11.40 18.22
C SER A 49 -1.07 -12.72 18.47
N ARG A 50 -2.34 -12.62 18.86
CA ARG A 50 -3.23 -13.79 19.00
C ARG A 50 -3.53 -14.49 17.67
N TRP A 51 -3.19 -13.86 16.55
CA TRP A 51 -3.41 -14.37 15.20
C TRP A 51 -2.23 -15.21 14.69
N ASN A 52 -1.15 -15.34 15.46
CA ASN A 52 0.10 -15.91 15.02
C ASN A 52 -0.04 -17.37 14.52
N GLU A 53 -0.84 -18.19 15.23
CA GLU A 53 -1.10 -19.57 14.83
C GLU A 53 -1.93 -19.66 13.53
N THR A 54 -2.96 -18.80 13.39
CA THR A 54 -3.82 -18.78 12.19
C THR A 54 -3.08 -18.21 10.98
N VAL A 55 -2.15 -17.28 11.20
CA VAL A 55 -1.38 -16.62 10.13
C VAL A 55 -0.21 -17.49 9.67
N ALA A 56 0.32 -18.37 10.53
CA ALA A 56 1.39 -19.30 10.17
C ALA A 56 1.01 -20.21 8.98
N ASP A 57 -0.28 -20.50 8.81
CA ASP A 57 -0.80 -21.34 7.73
C ASP A 57 -1.11 -20.58 6.42
N VAL A 58 -0.97 -19.25 6.38
CA VAL A 58 -1.17 -18.47 5.14
C VAL A 58 -0.05 -18.80 4.15
N LYS A 59 -0.35 -19.73 3.27
CA LYS A 59 0.51 -20.18 2.16
C LYS A 59 0.31 -19.26 0.96
N GLY A 60 1.37 -19.08 0.17
CA GLY A 60 1.27 -18.38 -1.13
C GLY A 60 2.21 -17.20 -1.31
N TYR A 61 3.01 -16.85 -0.31
CA TYR A 61 4.06 -15.85 -0.47
C TYR A 61 5.44 -16.52 -0.58
N PRO A 62 6.34 -16.02 -1.46
CA PRO A 62 7.73 -16.46 -1.51
C PRO A 62 8.43 -16.30 -0.16
N GLU A 63 9.34 -17.22 0.18
CA GLU A 63 10.07 -17.24 1.46
C GLU A 63 10.84 -15.96 1.76
N ILE A 64 11.26 -15.22 0.73
CA ILE A 64 11.93 -13.93 0.87
C ILE A 64 11.09 -12.89 1.66
N PHE A 65 9.78 -13.05 1.66
CA PHE A 65 8.87 -12.19 2.43
C PHE A 65 8.53 -12.77 3.82
N GLY A 66 9.10 -13.91 4.19
CA GLY A 66 8.90 -14.56 5.48
C GLY A 66 9.78 -14.04 6.61
N LEU A 67 10.54 -12.95 6.40
CA LEU A 67 11.55 -12.45 7.34
C LEU A 67 11.00 -12.28 8.77
N PHE A 68 9.87 -11.64 8.93
CA PHE A 68 9.28 -11.37 10.27
C PHE A 68 8.71 -12.61 10.96
N ARG A 69 8.46 -13.70 10.23
CA ARG A 69 8.06 -14.99 10.81
C ARG A 69 9.24 -15.78 11.37
N ALA A 70 10.43 -15.56 10.82
CA ALA A 70 11.65 -16.25 11.22
C ALA A 70 12.39 -15.57 12.39
N LEU A 71 12.02 -14.33 12.72
CA LEU A 71 12.69 -13.53 13.74
C LEU A 71 11.84 -13.47 15.00
N GLY A 72 12.51 -13.55 16.17
CA GLY A 72 11.88 -13.41 17.48
C GLY A 72 12.64 -12.45 18.40
N GLY A 73 11.99 -12.00 19.44
CA GLY A 73 12.58 -11.12 20.46
C GLY A 73 13.18 -9.82 19.89
N TRP A 74 14.38 -9.48 20.33
CA TRP A 74 15.07 -8.23 19.91
C TRP A 74 15.40 -8.15 18.41
N GLN A 75 15.59 -9.30 17.76
CA GLN A 75 15.87 -9.37 16.32
C GLN A 75 14.68 -8.84 15.51
N TRP A 76 13.47 -9.18 15.97
CA TRP A 76 12.22 -8.69 15.39
C TRP A 76 12.10 -7.16 15.52
N ASP A 77 12.41 -6.61 16.70
CA ASP A 77 12.39 -5.16 16.93
C ASP A 77 13.39 -4.41 16.03
N ILE A 78 14.60 -4.96 15.84
CA ILE A 78 15.58 -4.40 14.92
C ILE A 78 15.06 -4.43 13.48
N ALA A 79 14.49 -5.55 13.04
CA ALA A 79 13.94 -5.67 11.70
C ALA A 79 12.82 -4.65 11.48
N TYR A 80 11.94 -4.46 12.45
CA TYR A 80 10.88 -3.44 12.41
C TYR A 80 11.46 -2.02 12.28
N LEU A 81 12.47 -1.69 13.07
CA LEU A 81 13.16 -0.40 12.97
C LEU A 81 13.82 -0.21 11.60
N LEU A 82 14.39 -1.27 11.02
CA LEU A 82 14.97 -1.22 9.67
C LEU A 82 13.91 -0.88 8.61
N VAL A 83 12.67 -1.35 8.76
CA VAL A 83 11.57 -0.94 7.85
C VAL A 83 11.30 0.55 7.97
N VAL A 84 11.21 1.08 9.20
CA VAL A 84 11.00 2.52 9.43
C VAL A 84 12.13 3.33 8.79
N LEU A 85 13.38 2.93 9.04
CA LEU A 85 14.55 3.62 8.50
C LEU A 85 14.61 3.53 6.97
N SER A 86 14.21 2.40 6.38
CA SER A 86 14.13 2.26 4.93
C SER A 86 13.08 3.20 4.32
N GLY A 87 11.94 3.38 4.98
CA GLY A 87 10.91 4.34 4.58
C GLY A 87 11.42 5.79 4.64
N ILE A 88 12.12 6.17 5.71
CA ILE A 88 12.73 7.50 5.85
C ILE A 88 13.82 7.70 4.77
N ALA A 89 14.67 6.72 4.55
CA ALA A 89 15.72 6.79 3.53
C ALA A 89 15.12 6.89 2.11
N LEU A 90 14.01 6.20 1.86
CA LEU A 90 13.25 6.31 0.61
C LEU A 90 12.65 7.72 0.46
N MET A 91 12.06 8.28 1.51
CA MET A 91 11.49 9.63 1.52
C MET A 91 12.54 10.67 1.15
N VAL A 92 13.70 10.63 1.80
CA VAL A 92 14.82 11.56 1.55
C VAL A 92 15.53 11.26 0.22
N GLY A 93 15.48 10.03 -0.27
CA GLY A 93 16.08 9.60 -1.53
C GLY A 93 17.59 9.37 -1.44
N VAL A 94 18.01 8.62 -0.42
CA VAL A 94 19.40 8.17 -0.24
C VAL A 94 19.52 6.75 -0.82
N PHE A 95 20.49 6.53 -1.71
CA PHE A 95 20.67 5.27 -2.43
C PHE A 95 19.34 4.73 -2.98
N THR A 96 18.58 5.60 -3.64
CA THR A 96 17.15 5.43 -3.95
C THR A 96 16.80 4.07 -4.53
N ARG A 97 17.62 3.50 -5.45
CA ARG A 97 17.37 2.17 -6.04
C ARG A 97 17.42 1.06 -5.00
N ILE A 98 18.48 1.03 -4.18
CA ILE A 98 18.66 0.00 -3.15
C ILE A 98 17.56 0.16 -2.11
N THR A 99 17.33 1.37 -1.65
CA THR A 99 16.33 1.68 -0.63
C THR A 99 14.92 1.29 -1.10
N THR A 100 14.57 1.55 -2.37
CA THR A 100 13.25 1.15 -2.89
C THR A 100 13.09 -0.37 -2.85
N ILE A 101 14.08 -1.14 -3.33
CA ILE A 101 14.03 -2.62 -3.33
C ILE A 101 13.95 -3.14 -1.89
N THR A 102 14.79 -2.61 -1.00
CA THR A 102 14.78 -2.98 0.42
C THR A 102 13.42 -2.68 1.07
N THR A 103 12.85 -1.51 0.80
CA THR A 103 11.52 -1.14 1.33
C THR A 103 10.42 -2.07 0.80
N VAL A 104 10.45 -2.46 -0.49
CA VAL A 104 9.50 -3.44 -1.05
C VAL A 104 9.55 -4.75 -0.28
N ILE A 105 10.75 -5.29 -0.07
CA ILE A 105 10.94 -6.59 0.60
C ILE A 105 10.50 -6.49 2.06
N LEU A 106 10.99 -5.50 2.78
CA LEU A 106 10.72 -5.33 4.20
C LEU A 106 9.25 -5.01 4.47
N TRP A 107 8.65 -4.08 3.72
CA TRP A 107 7.23 -3.73 3.86
C TRP A 107 6.32 -4.91 3.55
N THR A 108 6.62 -5.66 2.48
CA THR A 108 5.85 -6.86 2.14
C THR A 108 6.00 -7.93 3.23
N SER A 109 7.19 -8.06 3.85
CA SER A 109 7.43 -8.98 4.96
C SER A 109 6.60 -8.63 6.20
N VAL A 110 6.46 -7.35 6.53
CA VAL A 110 5.56 -6.89 7.63
C VAL A 110 4.11 -7.28 7.31
N TYR A 111 3.66 -7.04 6.08
CA TYR A 111 2.32 -7.41 5.67
C TYR A 111 2.07 -8.93 5.75
N VAL A 112 3.04 -9.73 5.31
CA VAL A 112 2.96 -11.20 5.34
C VAL A 112 2.97 -11.74 6.77
N ALA A 113 3.58 -11.01 7.72
CA ALA A 113 3.55 -11.37 9.13
C ALA A 113 2.11 -11.39 9.69
N ASN A 114 1.26 -10.42 9.29
CA ASN A 114 -0.16 -10.43 9.62
C ASN A 114 -1.01 -9.80 8.50
N PRO A 115 -1.45 -10.58 7.52
CA PRO A 115 -2.22 -10.07 6.38
C PRO A 115 -3.64 -9.61 6.76
N TYR A 116 -4.16 -9.99 7.93
CA TYR A 116 -5.50 -9.58 8.39
C TYR A 116 -5.56 -8.13 8.88
N VAL A 117 -4.42 -7.55 9.25
CA VAL A 117 -4.33 -6.13 9.64
C VAL A 117 -4.25 -5.21 8.41
N GLY A 118 -3.87 -5.78 7.26
CA GLY A 118 -3.69 -5.02 6.03
C GLY A 118 -5.00 -4.49 5.45
N SER A 119 -4.91 -3.30 4.86
CA SER A 119 -6.00 -2.63 4.15
C SER A 119 -5.85 -2.74 2.62
N GLY A 120 -6.91 -2.38 1.88
CA GLY A 120 -6.81 -2.22 0.43
C GLY A 120 -5.75 -1.17 0.02
N GLY A 121 -5.53 -0.15 0.84
CA GLY A 121 -4.47 0.84 0.65
C GLY A 121 -3.07 0.23 0.70
N ASP A 122 -2.82 -0.71 1.62
CA ASP A 122 -1.54 -1.42 1.73
C ASP A 122 -1.25 -2.29 0.50
N ALA A 123 -2.29 -2.86 -0.10
CA ALA A 123 -2.17 -3.61 -1.34
C ALA A 123 -1.73 -2.70 -2.50
N VAL A 124 -2.37 -1.52 -2.64
CA VAL A 124 -2.00 -0.51 -3.66
C VAL A 124 -0.57 -0.01 -3.40
N LEU A 125 -0.22 0.29 -2.16
CA LEU A 125 1.11 0.78 -1.77
C LEU A 125 2.21 -0.22 -2.17
N ARG A 126 2.01 -1.52 -1.93
CA ARG A 126 2.97 -2.56 -2.33
C ARG A 126 3.15 -2.63 -3.85
N MET A 127 2.07 -2.54 -4.61
CA MET A 127 2.14 -2.54 -6.07
C MET A 127 2.87 -1.30 -6.60
N VAL A 128 2.56 -0.12 -6.06
CA VAL A 128 3.23 1.13 -6.46
C VAL A 128 4.71 1.11 -6.06
N LEU A 129 5.06 0.59 -4.88
CA LEU A 129 6.44 0.36 -4.46
C LEU A 129 7.18 -0.56 -5.44
N PHE A 130 6.55 -1.65 -5.87
CA PHE A 130 7.12 -2.58 -6.84
C PHE A 130 7.40 -1.88 -8.19
N TYR A 131 6.44 -1.11 -8.72
CA TYR A 131 6.66 -0.35 -9.94
C TYR A 131 7.74 0.73 -9.78
N LEU A 132 7.84 1.33 -8.58
CA LEU A 132 8.84 2.34 -8.28
C LEU A 132 10.28 1.80 -8.42
N CYS A 133 10.51 0.50 -8.22
CA CYS A 133 11.81 -0.14 -8.45
C CYS A 133 12.32 0.00 -9.89
N PHE A 134 11.41 0.10 -10.86
CA PHE A 134 11.75 0.23 -12.28
C PHE A 134 11.88 1.68 -12.74
N THR A 135 11.58 2.63 -11.86
CA THR A 135 11.70 4.06 -12.16
C THR A 135 13.04 4.63 -11.73
N ASN A 136 13.39 5.79 -12.29
CA ASN A 136 14.49 6.61 -11.82
C ASN A 136 14.00 7.62 -10.77
N ALA A 137 13.43 7.11 -9.67
CA ALA A 137 12.83 7.92 -8.61
C ALA A 137 13.82 8.83 -7.87
N GLY A 138 15.12 8.55 -7.95
CA GLY A 138 16.18 9.36 -7.36
C GLY A 138 16.69 10.52 -8.22
N LYS A 139 16.08 10.77 -9.40
CA LYS A 139 16.56 11.77 -10.36
C LYS A 139 16.28 13.22 -9.92
N VAL A 140 15.19 13.42 -9.17
CA VAL A 140 14.73 14.74 -8.75
C VAL A 140 14.36 14.70 -7.26
N TRP A 141 14.59 15.81 -6.56
CA TRP A 141 14.25 15.99 -5.14
C TRP A 141 14.77 14.87 -4.23
N SER A 142 16.02 14.47 -4.43
CA SER A 142 16.66 13.42 -3.64
C SER A 142 18.09 13.83 -3.26
N VAL A 143 18.60 13.21 -2.20
CA VAL A 143 20.03 13.32 -1.84
C VAL A 143 20.89 12.73 -2.96
N ASP A 144 20.43 11.70 -3.64
CA ASP A 144 21.14 11.13 -4.78
C ASP A 144 21.30 12.13 -5.93
N ALA A 145 20.27 12.93 -6.24
CA ALA A 145 20.33 13.99 -7.25
C ALA A 145 21.33 15.08 -6.84
N TRP A 146 21.26 15.53 -5.59
CA TRP A 146 22.17 16.53 -5.04
C TRP A 146 23.64 16.05 -5.04
N LEU A 147 23.88 14.77 -4.73
CA LEU A 147 25.23 14.19 -4.80
C LEU A 147 25.74 14.05 -6.24
N GLN A 148 24.86 13.76 -7.20
CA GLN A 148 25.23 13.69 -8.61
C GLN A 148 25.59 15.06 -9.18
N ASP A 149 24.90 16.12 -8.77
CA ASP A 149 25.20 17.48 -9.18
C ASP A 149 26.60 17.92 -8.71
N ARG A 150 27.01 17.47 -7.51
CA ARG A 150 28.33 17.79 -6.94
C ARG A 150 29.48 16.90 -7.40
N ARG A 151 29.22 15.61 -7.65
CA ARG A 151 30.25 14.60 -7.93
C ARG A 151 30.36 14.23 -9.40
N GLY A 152 29.45 14.76 -10.23
CA GLY A 152 29.31 14.38 -11.63
C GLY A 152 28.42 13.14 -11.86
N PRO A 153 28.06 12.87 -13.11
CA PRO A 153 27.15 11.80 -13.47
C PRO A 153 27.70 10.42 -13.10
N ARG A 154 26.89 9.60 -12.44
CA ARG A 154 27.22 8.20 -12.18
C ARG A 154 27.18 7.39 -13.49
N PRO A 155 28.04 6.36 -13.64
CA PRO A 155 27.98 5.46 -14.77
C PRO A 155 26.58 4.81 -14.86
N ARG A 156 25.98 4.87 -16.04
CA ARG A 156 24.70 4.25 -16.29
C ARG A 156 24.87 2.74 -16.43
N MET A 157 24.10 1.97 -15.67
CA MET A 157 24.11 0.50 -15.75
C MET A 157 23.40 -0.04 -16.98
N ALA A 158 22.53 0.75 -17.61
CA ALA A 158 21.73 0.34 -18.77
C ALA A 158 21.75 1.44 -19.85
N PRO A 159 21.55 1.07 -21.13
CA PRO A 159 21.39 2.02 -22.21
C PRO A 159 20.24 3.01 -21.92
N PRO A 160 20.34 4.28 -22.39
CA PRO A 160 19.36 5.32 -22.08
C PRO A 160 17.93 4.95 -22.48
N TRP A 161 17.76 4.29 -23.62
CA TRP A 161 16.44 3.87 -24.10
C TRP A 161 15.80 2.79 -23.22
N VAL A 162 16.58 1.84 -22.68
CA VAL A 162 16.07 0.82 -21.75
C VAL A 162 15.60 1.47 -20.45
N SER A 163 16.43 2.38 -19.89
CA SER A 163 16.08 3.12 -18.67
C SER A 163 14.80 3.95 -18.85
N ALA A 164 14.67 4.65 -19.99
CA ALA A 164 13.49 5.44 -20.31
C ALA A 164 12.25 4.56 -20.47
N THR A 165 12.37 3.44 -21.18
CA THR A 165 11.26 2.50 -21.39
C THR A 165 10.75 1.92 -20.09
N LEU A 166 11.65 1.40 -19.24
CA LEU A 166 11.26 0.84 -17.93
C LEU A 166 10.61 1.89 -17.05
N HIS A 167 11.17 3.10 -16.99
CA HIS A 167 10.64 4.21 -16.23
C HIS A 167 9.23 4.58 -16.69
N ASN A 168 9.05 4.83 -17.99
CA ASN A 168 7.77 5.26 -18.54
C ASN A 168 6.70 4.16 -18.44
N LEU A 169 7.07 2.89 -18.67
CA LEU A 169 6.16 1.76 -18.49
C LEU A 169 5.71 1.64 -17.03
N ALA A 170 6.63 1.77 -16.08
CA ALA A 170 6.30 1.74 -14.66
C ALA A 170 5.33 2.87 -14.27
N VAL A 171 5.52 4.09 -14.80
CA VAL A 171 4.60 5.21 -14.60
C VAL A 171 3.21 4.89 -15.15
N VAL A 172 3.12 4.34 -16.36
CA VAL A 172 1.83 3.92 -16.95
C VAL A 172 1.15 2.87 -16.09
N LEU A 173 1.90 1.87 -15.60
CA LEU A 173 1.37 0.81 -14.74
C LEU A 173 0.89 1.35 -13.37
N MET A 174 1.58 2.33 -12.78
CA MET A 174 1.12 3.00 -11.56
C MET A 174 -0.22 3.69 -11.77
N ILE A 175 -0.36 4.45 -12.86
CA ILE A 175 -1.61 5.14 -13.20
C ILE A 175 -2.71 4.12 -13.47
N HIS A 176 -2.41 3.09 -14.27
CA HIS A 176 -3.34 2.01 -14.59
C HIS A 176 -3.86 1.32 -13.32
N GLN A 177 -2.97 1.01 -12.37
CA GLN A 177 -3.34 0.39 -11.09
C GLN A 177 -4.36 1.23 -10.31
N ILE A 178 -4.13 2.54 -10.21
CA ILE A 178 -5.04 3.46 -9.52
C ILE A 178 -6.39 3.48 -10.23
N VAL A 179 -6.39 3.64 -11.56
CA VAL A 179 -7.63 3.64 -12.36
C VAL A 179 -8.41 2.34 -12.15
N MET A 180 -7.76 1.17 -12.18
CA MET A 180 -8.41 -0.12 -11.99
C MET A 180 -9.02 -0.29 -10.60
N VAL A 181 -8.37 0.20 -9.54
CA VAL A 181 -8.92 0.19 -8.18
C VAL A 181 -10.20 1.02 -8.09
N TYR A 182 -10.20 2.24 -8.65
CA TYR A 182 -11.38 3.10 -8.62
C TYR A 182 -12.50 2.59 -9.52
N VAL A 183 -12.21 2.16 -10.73
CA VAL A 183 -13.19 1.58 -11.67
C VAL A 183 -13.80 0.32 -11.08
N GLY A 184 -12.99 -0.61 -10.58
CA GLY A 184 -13.46 -1.84 -9.93
C GLY A 184 -14.36 -1.53 -8.73
N SER A 185 -13.93 -0.63 -7.85
CA SER A 185 -14.75 -0.21 -6.71
C SER A 185 -16.06 0.44 -7.13
N ALA A 186 -16.06 1.28 -8.16
CA ALA A 186 -17.27 1.92 -8.69
C ALA A 186 -18.25 0.88 -9.26
N LEU A 187 -17.76 -0.07 -10.05
CA LEU A 187 -18.58 -1.14 -10.63
C LEU A 187 -19.23 -2.01 -9.55
N TRP A 188 -18.50 -2.40 -8.51
CA TRP A 188 -19.04 -3.13 -7.36
C TRP A 188 -20.11 -2.33 -6.62
N LYS A 189 -19.90 -1.02 -6.41
CA LYS A 189 -20.86 -0.14 -5.76
C LYS A 189 -22.16 -0.03 -6.55
N VAL A 190 -22.09 0.17 -7.86
CA VAL A 190 -23.27 0.27 -8.74
C VAL A 190 -24.08 -1.03 -8.73
N GLN A 191 -23.45 -2.19 -8.61
CA GLN A 191 -24.13 -3.50 -8.56
C GLN A 191 -24.74 -3.80 -7.18
N SER A 192 -24.25 -3.19 -6.12
CA SER A 192 -24.71 -3.44 -4.75
C SER A 192 -26.05 -2.75 -4.47
N PRO A 193 -27.09 -3.48 -4.04
CA PRO A 193 -28.38 -2.89 -3.66
C PRO A 193 -28.25 -1.84 -2.58
N VAL A 194 -27.40 -2.07 -1.57
CA VAL A 194 -27.18 -1.19 -0.43
C VAL A 194 -26.65 0.20 -0.85
N TRP A 195 -25.82 0.23 -1.91
CA TRP A 195 -25.31 1.47 -2.49
C TRP A 195 -26.39 2.20 -3.33
N ARG A 196 -27.20 1.44 -4.08
CA ARG A 196 -28.28 2.02 -4.89
C ARG A 196 -29.41 2.59 -4.02
N ASP A 197 -29.68 1.97 -2.89
CA ASP A 197 -30.70 2.40 -1.94
C ASP A 197 -30.20 3.52 -1.01
N GLY A 198 -28.94 3.94 -1.13
CA GLY A 198 -28.34 5.00 -0.33
C GLY A 198 -28.02 4.63 1.13
N THR A 199 -28.19 3.34 1.52
CA THR A 199 -28.02 2.88 2.90
C THR A 199 -26.60 2.42 3.23
N ALA A 200 -25.70 2.34 2.25
CA ALA A 200 -24.34 1.82 2.40
C ALA A 200 -23.49 2.55 3.44
N VAL A 201 -23.68 3.86 3.58
CA VAL A 201 -22.91 4.71 4.49
C VAL A 201 -23.44 4.63 5.93
N TYR A 202 -24.70 4.22 6.10
CA TYR A 202 -25.34 4.16 7.41
C TYR A 202 -24.65 3.19 8.36
N GLY A 203 -24.30 1.97 7.91
CA GLY A 203 -23.64 0.96 8.73
C GLY A 203 -22.29 1.43 9.31
N PRO A 204 -21.35 1.91 8.50
CA PRO A 204 -20.08 2.46 8.99
C PRO A 204 -20.25 3.65 9.96
N LEU A 205 -21.23 4.54 9.72
CA LEU A 205 -21.48 5.67 10.61
C LEU A 205 -22.03 5.27 11.99
N GLN A 206 -22.64 4.09 12.11
CA GLN A 206 -23.16 3.56 13.37
C GLN A 206 -22.09 2.75 14.16
N THR A 207 -20.94 2.50 13.57
CA THR A 207 -19.89 1.71 14.21
C THR A 207 -18.94 2.64 14.97
N GLU A 208 -18.84 2.48 16.29
CA GLU A 208 -17.98 3.30 17.16
C GLU A 208 -16.54 3.40 16.68
N ALA A 209 -16.01 2.32 16.11
CA ALA A 209 -14.64 2.29 15.57
C ALA A 209 -14.40 3.22 14.36
N TYR A 210 -15.46 3.60 13.62
CA TYR A 210 -15.32 4.42 12.40
C TYR A 210 -15.97 5.81 12.52
N SER A 211 -16.72 6.08 13.57
CA SER A 211 -17.41 7.35 13.77
C SER A 211 -17.00 8.01 15.09
N PRO A 212 -16.05 8.95 15.08
CA PRO A 212 -15.75 9.74 16.27
C PRO A 212 -16.89 10.69 16.64
N TRP A 213 -17.92 10.80 15.79
CA TRP A 213 -19.09 11.67 15.95
C TRP A 213 -20.35 10.89 16.36
N ASN A 214 -20.19 9.69 16.90
CA ASN A 214 -21.31 8.80 17.26
C ASN A 214 -22.31 9.47 18.19
N ASP A 215 -21.83 10.22 19.16
CA ASP A 215 -22.66 10.95 20.12
C ASP A 215 -23.49 12.08 19.50
N VAL A 216 -23.05 12.64 18.36
CA VAL A 216 -23.72 13.70 17.62
C VAL A 216 -24.69 13.15 16.57
N LEU A 217 -24.36 11.98 15.98
CA LEU A 217 -25.15 11.35 14.91
C LEU A 217 -26.19 10.35 15.45
N HIS A 218 -26.08 9.93 16.71
CA HIS A 218 -27.02 9.01 17.36
C HIS A 218 -28.49 9.46 17.38
N PRO A 219 -28.84 10.78 17.33
CA PRO A 219 -30.22 11.19 17.30
C PRO A 219 -30.88 11.18 15.90
N ILE A 220 -30.19 10.73 14.85
CA ILE A 220 -30.85 10.53 13.55
C ILE A 220 -31.65 9.23 13.65
N PRO A 221 -32.98 9.28 13.87
CA PRO A 221 -33.76 8.06 14.02
C PRO A 221 -33.70 7.26 12.73
N ALA A 222 -33.63 5.93 12.85
CA ALA A 222 -33.65 5.00 11.72
C ALA A 222 -34.87 5.20 10.77
N THR A 223 -35.85 5.99 11.21
CA THR A 223 -37.01 6.41 10.44
C THR A 223 -36.72 7.48 9.37
N ALA A 224 -35.55 8.13 9.41
CA ALA A 224 -35.14 9.09 8.37
C ALA A 224 -34.53 8.40 7.14
N VAL A 225 -34.24 7.11 7.25
CA VAL A 225 -33.82 6.29 6.10
C VAL A 225 -35.11 5.73 5.47
N PRO A 226 -35.37 5.94 4.16
CA PRO A 226 -36.50 5.34 3.50
C PRO A 226 -36.52 3.85 3.81
N SER A 227 -37.60 3.38 4.41
CA SER A 227 -37.75 1.99 4.84
C SER A 227 -37.61 1.07 3.63
N ALA A 228 -36.41 0.54 3.41
CA ALA A 228 -36.25 -0.64 2.56
C ALA A 228 -37.17 -1.74 3.14
N PRO A 229 -37.92 -2.47 2.31
CA PRO A 229 -38.81 -3.52 2.78
C PRO A 229 -38.00 -4.49 3.63
N ARG A 230 -38.41 -4.67 4.90
CA ARG A 230 -37.80 -5.63 5.82
C ARG A 230 -37.87 -7.03 5.20
N ARG A 231 -36.89 -7.37 4.37
CA ARG A 231 -36.64 -8.77 4.06
C ARG A 231 -36.22 -9.41 5.38
N ARG A 232 -37.05 -10.29 5.92
CA ARG A 232 -36.69 -11.12 7.08
C ARG A 232 -35.34 -11.75 6.78
N CYS A 233 -34.34 -11.36 7.54
CA CYS A 233 -33.09 -12.10 7.56
C CYS A 233 -33.42 -13.51 7.97
N SER A 234 -33.43 -14.44 7.04
CA SER A 234 -33.51 -15.86 7.32
C SER A 234 -32.24 -16.24 8.10
N PRO A 235 -32.36 -16.89 9.25
CA PRO A 235 -31.19 -17.24 10.09
C PRO A 235 -30.48 -18.48 9.52
N TYR A 236 -29.88 -18.36 8.34
CA TYR A 236 -29.16 -19.47 7.69
C TYR A 236 -27.68 -19.58 8.07
N TRP A 237 -27.20 -18.78 9.02
CA TRP A 237 -25.77 -18.78 9.38
C TRP A 237 -25.40 -19.59 10.64
N ILE A 238 -26.35 -20.34 11.23
CA ILE A 238 -26.05 -21.23 12.36
C ILE A 238 -26.47 -22.63 11.99
N ARG A 239 -25.69 -23.34 11.17
CA ARG A 239 -25.61 -24.80 11.22
C ARG A 239 -24.28 -25.18 11.86
N PRO A 240 -24.26 -25.86 13.02
CA PRO A 240 -23.06 -26.51 13.48
C PRO A 240 -22.71 -27.59 12.47
N LEU A 241 -21.47 -27.65 12.04
CA LEU A 241 -20.92 -28.75 11.24
C LEU A 241 -20.91 -30.02 12.10
N PRO A 242 -21.20 -31.18 11.50
CA PRO A 242 -21.17 -32.47 12.18
C PRO A 242 -19.79 -32.86 12.67
#